data_f287bfeecf5d4ad1123e6de6bc29304e
#
_entry.id   f287bfeecf5d4ad1123e6de6bc29304e
#
_cell.length_a   1.000
_cell.length_b   1.000
_cell.length_c   1.000
_cell.angle_alpha   90.00
_cell.angle_beta   90.00
_cell.angle_gamma   90.00
#
_symmetry.space_group_name_H-M   'P 1'
#
loop_
_entity.id
_entity.type
_entity.pdbx_description
1 polymer ?
#
loop_
_entity_poly.entity_id
_entity_poly.type
_entity_poly.pdbx_seq_one_letter_code
_entity_poly.pdbx_strand_id
1 'polypeptide(L)'
;PKPDASSSVRGPFKSIETSVPGVRFSETLPLLAQRANRLAIIRSMNHDAAPIHETGQQLLQTGRLAIGGVKFPHWGSVVASQSATRMGIPSNAIVPAFLSNTGVSAYRGQEAGLLGSDWEPAAISAEIEGEPESIRRQYGDTDFGRMLLRSRQLVERGTRCVTVNLFDSLHQRSTWDCHGDPNCGPATLNDYQSKLCPDFDRALSGLLDDLAQRGLLDDTLVVATGEFGRTPNVNERLGRDHWTDCWSAVVAGGRVSGGNVIGASDSTASMPIDRPVDPGELTATMLDWCGANVESLSVTIDKTDLPLIPCQKLTELWS
;
A
#
# COMPACT_ATOMS: atom_id res chain seq x y z
N PRO A 1 1.10 15.04 9.47
CA PRO A 1 0.29 16.26 9.65
C PRO A 1 1.12 17.54 9.47
N LYS A 2 0.47 18.63 9.06
CA LYS A 2 1.06 19.97 8.92
C LYS A 2 0.29 20.94 9.84
N PRO A 3 0.53 20.90 11.16
CA PRO A 3 -0.29 21.65 12.13
C PRO A 3 -0.21 23.16 11.94
N ASP A 4 0.89 23.67 11.41
CA ASP A 4 1.13 25.11 11.22
C ASP A 4 0.66 25.61 9.84
N ALA A 5 0.20 24.73 8.96
CA ALA A 5 -0.34 25.11 7.66
C ALA A 5 -1.73 25.78 7.80
N SER A 6 -2.16 26.48 6.76
CA SER A 6 -3.51 27.04 6.68
C SER A 6 -4.59 25.98 6.92
N SER A 7 -5.76 26.38 7.37
CA SER A 7 -6.88 25.45 7.62
C SER A 7 -7.30 24.68 6.37
N SER A 8 -7.16 25.26 5.17
CA SER A 8 -7.43 24.60 3.89
C SER A 8 -6.45 23.45 3.62
N VAL A 9 -5.18 23.58 4.04
CA VAL A 9 -4.16 22.55 3.88
C VAL A 9 -4.22 21.56 5.03
N ARG A 10 -4.24 22.04 6.28
CA ARG A 10 -4.27 21.19 7.46
C ARG A 10 -5.49 20.27 7.51
N GLY A 11 -6.62 20.76 7.00
CA GLY A 11 -7.91 20.07 7.09
C GLY A 11 -8.46 20.04 8.52
N PRO A 12 -9.52 19.24 8.79
CA PRO A 12 -10.20 19.21 10.07
C PRO A 12 -9.46 18.41 11.16
N PHE A 13 -8.50 17.55 10.80
CA PHE A 13 -7.91 16.61 11.74
C PHE A 13 -6.79 17.22 12.57
N LYS A 14 -6.76 16.88 13.85
CA LYS A 14 -5.69 17.25 14.75
C LYS A 14 -4.48 16.30 14.59
N SER A 15 -3.35 16.81 15.02
CA SER A 15 -2.11 16.07 15.12
C SER A 15 -1.93 15.52 16.54
N ILE A 16 -1.62 14.25 16.69
CA ILE A 16 -1.35 13.59 17.97
C ILE A 16 0.10 13.11 18.06
N GLU A 17 0.61 13.00 19.28
CA GLU A 17 1.90 12.39 19.59
C GLU A 17 1.86 10.89 19.29
N THR A 18 3.02 10.31 19.01
CA THR A 18 3.19 8.87 18.82
C THR A 18 4.11 8.28 19.89
N SER A 19 4.33 6.96 19.85
CA SER A 19 5.34 6.30 20.68
C SER A 19 6.79 6.71 20.36
N VAL A 20 7.01 7.45 19.28
CA VAL A 20 8.33 7.95 18.85
C VAL A 20 8.38 9.46 19.05
N PRO A 21 9.27 10.00 19.89
CA PRO A 21 9.39 11.43 20.12
C PRO A 21 9.61 12.20 18.80
N GLY A 22 8.85 13.30 18.62
CA GLY A 22 8.93 14.15 17.42
C GLY A 22 8.20 13.61 16.19
N VAL A 23 7.73 12.38 16.20
CA VAL A 23 6.86 11.81 15.15
C VAL A 23 5.39 12.01 15.53
N ARG A 24 4.62 12.57 14.61
CA ARG A 24 3.20 12.88 14.85
C ARG A 24 2.32 12.25 13.77
N PHE A 25 1.17 11.74 14.20
CA PHE A 25 0.14 11.18 13.33
C PHE A 25 -1.13 12.03 13.33
N SER A 26 -2.06 11.73 12.43
CA SER A 26 -3.43 12.22 12.53
C SER A 26 -4.14 11.60 13.73
N GLU A 27 -5.01 12.35 14.39
CA GLU A 27 -5.88 11.84 15.48
C GLU A 27 -6.80 10.69 15.04
N THR A 28 -6.95 10.49 13.73
CA THR A 28 -7.73 9.40 13.15
C THR A 28 -7.02 8.04 13.19
N LEU A 29 -5.74 8.00 13.60
CA LEU A 29 -4.89 6.79 13.64
C LEU A 29 -4.25 6.59 15.03
N PRO A 30 -5.02 6.57 16.13
CA PRO A 30 -4.46 6.53 17.48
C PRO A 30 -3.80 5.19 17.84
N LEU A 31 -4.24 4.07 17.27
CA LEU A 31 -3.67 2.76 17.56
C LEU A 31 -2.31 2.57 16.85
N LEU A 32 -2.20 3.02 15.61
CA LEU A 32 -0.93 3.04 14.88
C LEU A 32 0.05 4.05 15.50
N ALA A 33 -0.44 5.18 16.01
CA ALA A 33 0.40 6.14 16.73
C ALA A 33 1.11 5.51 17.94
N GLN A 34 0.43 4.63 18.68
CA GLN A 34 1.04 3.86 19.78
C GLN A 34 2.07 2.84 19.33
N ARG A 35 2.04 2.42 18.06
CA ARG A 35 2.92 1.43 17.44
C ARG A 35 3.97 2.03 16.50
N ALA A 36 4.09 3.37 16.49
CA ALA A 36 5.02 4.06 15.61
C ALA A 36 6.48 3.58 15.73
N ASN A 37 6.86 3.09 16.92
CA ASN A 37 8.17 2.47 17.15
C ASN A 37 8.37 1.11 16.43
N ARG A 38 7.35 0.58 15.76
CA ARG A 38 7.44 -0.63 14.91
C ARG A 38 7.28 -0.28 13.42
N LEU A 39 7.14 1.00 13.09
CA LEU A 39 6.86 1.48 11.75
C LEU A 39 8.03 2.28 11.22
N ALA A 40 8.44 2.03 9.98
CA ALA A 40 9.17 3.00 9.18
C ALA A 40 8.16 3.79 8.34
N ILE A 41 8.34 5.12 8.28
CA ILE A 41 7.41 6.03 7.63
C ILE A 41 8.12 6.72 6.49
N ILE A 42 7.63 6.56 5.27
CA ILE A 42 8.11 7.30 4.10
C ILE A 42 7.17 8.49 3.91
N ARG A 43 7.70 9.72 3.92
CA ARG A 43 6.90 10.96 3.82
C ARG A 43 7.04 11.67 2.47
N SER A 44 7.72 11.06 1.55
CA SER A 44 8.18 11.67 0.30
C SER A 44 7.92 10.80 -0.92
N MET A 45 6.92 9.90 -0.84
CA MET A 45 6.46 9.17 -2.01
C MET A 45 5.98 10.15 -3.08
N ASN A 46 6.36 9.94 -4.34
CA ASN A 46 5.94 10.78 -5.47
C ASN A 46 6.11 10.03 -6.80
N HIS A 47 5.42 10.46 -7.83
CA HIS A 47 5.67 10.08 -9.22
C HIS A 47 5.14 11.14 -10.19
N ASP A 48 5.62 11.14 -11.42
CA ASP A 48 5.26 12.08 -12.49
C ASP A 48 4.20 11.54 -13.48
N ALA A 49 3.67 10.35 -13.23
CA ALA A 49 2.63 9.76 -14.06
C ALA A 49 1.28 10.46 -13.87
N ALA A 50 0.37 10.25 -14.82
CA ALA A 50 -0.99 10.81 -14.75
C ALA A 50 -1.69 10.47 -13.42
N PRO A 51 -2.43 11.42 -12.80
CA PRO A 51 -3.11 11.22 -11.52
C PRO A 51 -4.42 10.42 -11.69
N ILE A 52 -4.30 9.21 -12.23
CA ILE A 52 -5.41 8.26 -12.38
C ILE A 52 -5.04 6.94 -11.69
N HIS A 53 -6.04 6.24 -11.17
CA HIS A 53 -5.84 5.02 -10.39
C HIS A 53 -5.05 3.97 -11.14
N GLU A 54 -5.30 3.78 -12.42
CA GLU A 54 -4.66 2.76 -13.24
C GLU A 54 -3.15 2.96 -13.35
N THR A 55 -2.67 4.16 -13.57
CA THR A 55 -1.23 4.44 -13.68
C THR A 55 -0.53 4.32 -12.34
N GLY A 56 -1.12 4.87 -11.28
CA GLY A 56 -0.56 4.76 -9.94
C GLY A 56 -0.51 3.31 -9.45
N GLN A 57 -1.59 2.55 -9.65
CA GLN A 57 -1.61 1.11 -9.34
C GLN A 57 -0.58 0.34 -10.12
N GLN A 58 -0.44 0.62 -11.42
CA GLN A 58 0.57 -0.03 -12.24
C GLN A 58 1.98 0.21 -11.69
N LEU A 59 2.32 1.46 -11.35
CA LEU A 59 3.60 1.81 -10.74
C LEU A 59 3.86 1.05 -9.45
N LEU A 60 2.90 1.00 -8.53
CA LEU A 60 3.05 0.28 -7.26
C LEU A 60 3.15 -1.23 -7.44
N GLN A 61 2.44 -1.79 -8.41
CA GLN A 61 2.33 -3.24 -8.55
C GLN A 61 3.38 -3.84 -9.47
N THR A 62 3.97 -3.04 -10.35
CA THR A 62 4.97 -3.53 -11.32
C THR A 62 6.30 -2.79 -11.27
N GLY A 63 6.38 -1.67 -10.51
CA GLY A 63 7.56 -0.80 -10.42
C GLY A 63 7.79 0.09 -11.64
N ARG A 64 6.89 0.07 -12.63
CA ARG A 64 6.99 0.89 -13.84
C ARG A 64 5.71 0.89 -14.67
N LEU A 65 5.58 1.81 -15.60
CA LEU A 65 4.49 1.82 -16.58
C LEU A 65 4.77 0.86 -17.76
N ALA A 66 3.70 0.41 -18.41
CA ALA A 66 3.78 -0.37 -19.65
C ALA A 66 4.50 0.41 -20.75
N ILE A 67 5.31 -0.27 -21.53
CA ILE A 67 6.07 0.31 -22.65
C ILE A 67 5.81 -0.53 -23.90
N GLY A 68 5.48 0.11 -25.04
CA GLY A 68 5.32 -0.59 -26.30
C GLY A 68 4.24 -1.68 -26.29
N GLY A 69 3.22 -1.55 -25.42
CA GLY A 69 2.18 -2.58 -25.26
C GLY A 69 2.58 -3.76 -24.37
N VAL A 70 3.81 -3.80 -23.87
CA VAL A 70 4.27 -4.85 -22.94
C VAL A 70 3.69 -4.60 -21.56
N LYS A 71 2.98 -5.60 -21.04
CA LYS A 71 2.41 -5.63 -19.69
C LYS A 71 3.44 -6.20 -18.72
N PHE A 72 3.96 -5.37 -17.83
CA PHE A 72 4.89 -5.79 -16.79
C PHE A 72 4.17 -6.58 -15.71
N PRO A 73 4.79 -7.62 -15.12
CA PRO A 73 4.14 -8.48 -14.15
C PRO A 73 3.94 -7.79 -12.80
N HIS A 74 2.89 -8.18 -12.11
CA HIS A 74 2.72 -7.93 -10.69
C HIS A 74 3.95 -8.42 -9.91
N TRP A 75 4.44 -7.63 -8.94
CA TRP A 75 5.63 -7.98 -8.16
C TRP A 75 5.56 -9.38 -7.51
N GLY A 76 4.39 -9.76 -6.99
CA GLY A 76 4.18 -11.09 -6.42
C GLY A 76 4.24 -12.22 -7.45
N SER A 77 3.91 -11.96 -8.72
CA SER A 77 4.08 -12.92 -9.81
C SER A 77 5.55 -13.13 -10.16
N VAL A 78 6.36 -12.07 -10.06
CA VAL A 78 7.82 -12.18 -10.19
C VAL A 78 8.39 -13.09 -9.09
N VAL A 79 8.00 -12.87 -7.83
CA VAL A 79 8.41 -13.72 -6.70
C VAL A 79 7.94 -15.16 -6.90
N ALA A 80 6.69 -15.36 -7.34
CA ALA A 80 6.14 -16.69 -7.58
C ALA A 80 6.93 -17.44 -8.64
N SER A 81 7.33 -16.77 -9.74
CA SER A 81 8.09 -17.39 -10.83
C SER A 81 9.49 -17.87 -10.43
N GLN A 82 10.06 -17.30 -9.37
CA GLN A 82 11.38 -17.65 -8.84
C GLN A 82 11.32 -18.54 -7.58
N SER A 83 10.12 -18.90 -7.15
CA SER A 83 9.90 -19.65 -5.89
C SER A 83 9.48 -21.08 -6.19
N ALA A 84 9.86 -21.99 -5.30
CA ALA A 84 9.30 -23.34 -5.33
C ALA A 84 7.80 -23.29 -5.05
N THR A 85 6.99 -23.86 -5.94
CA THR A 85 5.54 -23.96 -5.75
C THR A 85 5.21 -25.01 -4.69
N ARG A 86 4.31 -24.68 -3.78
CA ARG A 86 3.73 -25.64 -2.82
C ARG A 86 2.35 -26.03 -3.33
N MET A 87 2.09 -27.35 -3.45
CA MET A 87 0.77 -27.83 -3.90
C MET A 87 -0.35 -27.29 -3.00
N GLY A 88 -1.36 -26.69 -3.62
CA GLY A 88 -2.55 -26.20 -2.95
C GLY A 88 -2.41 -24.87 -2.21
N ILE A 89 -1.22 -24.24 -2.22
CA ILE A 89 -1.00 -22.92 -1.59
C ILE A 89 -0.54 -21.95 -2.69
N PRO A 90 -1.29 -20.87 -2.97
CA PRO A 90 -0.87 -19.88 -3.94
C PRO A 90 0.38 -19.15 -3.44
N SER A 91 1.41 -19.03 -4.26
CA SER A 91 2.60 -18.24 -3.93
C SER A 91 2.32 -16.73 -3.92
N ASN A 92 1.34 -16.28 -4.72
CA ASN A 92 0.89 -14.92 -4.85
C ASN A 92 -0.64 -14.86 -4.77
N ALA A 93 -1.18 -14.04 -3.89
CA ALA A 93 -2.62 -13.90 -3.68
C ALA A 93 -3.03 -12.42 -3.67
N ILE A 94 -4.26 -12.15 -4.15
CA ILE A 94 -4.92 -10.85 -4.05
C ILE A 94 -6.21 -11.03 -3.22
N VAL A 95 -6.40 -10.21 -2.20
CA VAL A 95 -7.54 -10.25 -1.27
C VAL A 95 -8.28 -8.91 -1.31
N PRO A 96 -9.60 -8.88 -1.39
CA PRO A 96 -10.51 -10.00 -1.61
C PRO A 96 -10.62 -10.40 -3.08
N ALA A 97 -10.25 -9.52 -4.00
CA ALA A 97 -10.37 -9.65 -5.45
C ALA A 97 -9.49 -8.64 -6.18
N PHE A 98 -9.34 -8.81 -7.48
CA PHE A 98 -8.76 -7.78 -8.36
C PHE A 98 -9.62 -6.51 -8.33
N LEU A 99 -8.97 -5.35 -8.39
CA LEU A 99 -9.65 -4.08 -8.59
C LEU A 99 -10.34 -4.09 -9.96
N SER A 100 -11.62 -3.80 -9.99
CA SER A 100 -12.44 -3.97 -11.20
C SER A 100 -12.79 -2.65 -11.87
N ASN A 101 -13.40 -1.72 -11.17
CA ASN A 101 -13.91 -0.48 -11.75
C ASN A 101 -13.28 0.74 -11.05
N THR A 102 -12.29 1.34 -11.69
CA THR A 102 -11.53 2.49 -11.22
C THR A 102 -11.67 3.71 -12.14
N GLY A 103 -12.68 3.69 -13.03
CA GLY A 103 -13.03 4.82 -13.90
C GLY A 103 -12.49 4.71 -15.31
N VAL A 104 -11.34 4.07 -15.52
CA VAL A 104 -10.70 3.92 -16.83
C VAL A 104 -10.40 2.44 -17.09
N SER A 105 -10.56 2.01 -18.35
CA SER A 105 -10.18 0.65 -18.75
C SER A 105 -8.74 0.65 -19.25
N ALA A 106 -7.81 0.49 -18.33
CA ALA A 106 -6.38 0.39 -18.63
C ALA A 106 -5.71 -0.73 -17.80
N TYR A 107 -4.52 -1.12 -18.21
CA TYR A 107 -3.72 -2.10 -17.46
C TYR A 107 -3.34 -1.54 -16.08
N ARG A 108 -3.59 -2.31 -15.02
CA ARG A 108 -3.36 -1.91 -13.62
C ARG A 108 -2.17 -2.58 -12.95
N GLY A 109 -1.51 -3.51 -13.65
CA GLY A 109 -0.37 -4.25 -13.11
C GLY A 109 -0.75 -5.36 -12.14
N GLN A 110 -2.00 -5.80 -12.12
CA GLN A 110 -2.46 -6.84 -11.18
C GLN A 110 -2.20 -8.26 -11.68
N GLU A 111 -1.93 -8.44 -12.97
CA GLU A 111 -1.78 -9.73 -13.65
C GLU A 111 -0.31 -10.14 -13.75
N ALA A 112 -0.08 -11.40 -14.14
CA ALA A 112 1.29 -11.91 -14.39
C ALA A 112 1.96 -11.29 -15.62
N GLY A 113 1.20 -10.60 -16.48
CA GLY A 113 1.73 -9.90 -17.65
C GLY A 113 2.60 -10.78 -18.55
N LEU A 114 3.80 -10.33 -18.83
CA LEU A 114 4.76 -11.05 -19.71
C LEU A 114 5.24 -12.41 -19.17
N LEU A 115 5.02 -12.73 -17.90
CA LEU A 115 5.37 -14.03 -17.33
C LEU A 115 4.40 -15.14 -17.73
N GLY A 116 3.18 -14.79 -18.15
CA GLY A 116 2.16 -15.75 -18.58
C GLY A 116 1.30 -16.29 -17.43
N SER A 117 0.24 -17.02 -17.83
CA SER A 117 -0.86 -17.45 -16.96
C SER A 117 -0.48 -18.36 -15.79
N ASP A 118 0.63 -19.05 -15.88
CA ASP A 118 1.10 -19.96 -14.82
C ASP A 118 1.45 -19.20 -13.52
N TRP A 119 1.68 -17.90 -13.62
CA TRP A 119 2.09 -17.03 -12.53
C TRP A 119 1.03 -15.98 -12.14
N GLU A 120 -0.21 -16.18 -12.62
CA GLU A 120 -1.31 -15.28 -12.23
C GLU A 120 -1.55 -15.30 -10.73
N PRO A 121 -1.77 -14.14 -10.10
CA PRO A 121 -2.16 -14.09 -8.69
C PRO A 121 -3.52 -14.78 -8.48
N ALA A 122 -3.64 -15.50 -7.38
CA ALA A 122 -4.91 -16.09 -6.99
C ALA A 122 -5.81 -15.06 -6.30
N ALA A 123 -7.00 -14.81 -6.82
CA ALA A 123 -8.01 -14.03 -6.11
C ALA A 123 -8.61 -14.87 -4.96
N ILE A 124 -8.47 -14.39 -3.73
CA ILE A 124 -8.90 -15.10 -2.51
C ILE A 124 -9.91 -14.26 -1.75
N SER A 125 -11.11 -14.78 -1.54
CA SER A 125 -12.13 -14.09 -0.75
C SER A 125 -11.66 -13.77 0.68
N ALA A 126 -12.27 -12.74 1.29
CA ALA A 126 -11.99 -12.36 2.67
C ALA A 126 -12.72 -13.25 3.72
N GLU A 127 -13.16 -14.43 3.34
CA GLU A 127 -13.74 -15.39 4.27
C GLU A 127 -12.69 -15.91 5.26
N ILE A 128 -13.04 -15.86 6.54
CA ILE A 128 -12.16 -16.26 7.64
C ILE A 128 -12.55 -17.68 8.09
N GLU A 129 -11.56 -18.54 8.17
CA GLU A 129 -11.74 -19.93 8.64
C GLU A 129 -11.14 -20.10 10.03
N GLY A 130 -11.94 -20.70 10.95
CA GLY A 130 -11.42 -21.28 12.20
C GLY A 130 -10.81 -20.32 13.24
N GLU A 131 -10.99 -18.99 13.10
CA GLU A 131 -10.41 -18.02 14.04
C GLU A 131 -11.28 -17.78 15.28
N PRO A 132 -10.69 -17.73 16.48
CA PRO A 132 -11.39 -17.34 17.70
C PRO A 132 -11.97 -15.93 17.58
N GLU A 133 -13.10 -15.70 18.25
CA GLU A 133 -13.76 -14.39 18.27
C GLU A 133 -12.85 -13.28 18.83
N SER A 134 -11.98 -13.60 19.80
CA SER A 134 -11.01 -12.66 20.36
C SER A 134 -10.05 -12.12 19.31
N ILE A 135 -9.57 -12.99 18.41
CA ILE A 135 -8.71 -12.60 17.29
C ILE A 135 -9.49 -11.76 16.28
N ARG A 136 -10.71 -12.18 15.90
CA ARG A 136 -11.56 -11.37 15.00
C ARG A 136 -11.78 -9.96 15.54
N ARG A 137 -12.07 -9.83 16.84
CA ARG A 137 -12.24 -8.53 17.50
C ARG A 137 -10.96 -7.68 17.53
N GLN A 138 -9.78 -8.30 17.57
CA GLN A 138 -8.50 -7.60 17.51
C GLN A 138 -8.35 -6.84 16.18
N TYR A 139 -8.72 -7.45 15.06
CA TYR A 139 -8.70 -6.81 13.73
C TYR A 139 -9.88 -5.86 13.50
N GLY A 140 -10.93 -5.95 14.29
CA GLY A 140 -12.20 -5.27 14.06
C GLY A 140 -13.14 -6.09 13.18
N ASP A 141 -14.44 -6.03 13.48
CA ASP A 141 -15.49 -6.71 12.69
C ASP A 141 -15.91 -5.85 11.49
N THR A 142 -14.96 -5.56 10.63
CA THR A 142 -15.12 -4.73 9.41
C THR A 142 -14.58 -5.48 8.21
N ASP A 143 -14.87 -4.97 7.00
CA ASP A 143 -14.28 -5.53 5.77
C ASP A 143 -12.75 -5.48 5.82
N PHE A 144 -12.17 -4.36 6.27
CA PHE A 144 -10.71 -4.23 6.41
C PHE A 144 -10.14 -5.25 7.39
N GLY A 145 -10.81 -5.42 8.54
CA GLY A 145 -10.40 -6.41 9.54
C GLY A 145 -10.40 -7.83 8.97
N ARG A 146 -11.45 -8.21 8.24
CA ARG A 146 -11.55 -9.52 7.59
C ARG A 146 -10.47 -9.73 6.52
N MET A 147 -10.23 -8.74 5.66
CA MET A 147 -9.20 -8.81 4.62
C MET A 147 -7.81 -9.01 5.22
N LEU A 148 -7.43 -8.22 6.23
CA LEU A 148 -6.12 -8.34 6.86
C LEU A 148 -5.96 -9.63 7.67
N LEU A 149 -7.00 -10.07 8.36
CA LEU A 149 -6.99 -11.36 9.06
C LEU A 149 -6.84 -12.54 8.08
N ARG A 150 -7.56 -12.49 6.94
CA ARG A 150 -7.39 -13.49 5.88
C ARG A 150 -5.97 -13.49 5.31
N SER A 151 -5.39 -12.31 5.13
CA SER A 151 -4.00 -12.19 4.64
C SER A 151 -3.00 -12.82 5.60
N ARG A 152 -3.16 -12.61 6.91
CA ARG A 152 -2.34 -13.29 7.92
C ARG A 152 -2.50 -14.83 7.84
N GLN A 153 -3.71 -15.34 7.67
CA GLN A 153 -3.93 -16.79 7.50
C GLN A 153 -3.22 -17.35 6.26
N LEU A 154 -3.20 -16.61 5.17
CA LEU A 154 -2.48 -16.99 3.96
C LEU A 154 -0.97 -17.04 4.19
N VAL A 155 -0.41 -16.01 4.81
CA VAL A 155 1.02 -15.95 5.16
C VAL A 155 1.40 -17.11 6.09
N GLU A 156 0.62 -17.36 7.14
CA GLU A 156 0.83 -18.46 8.08
C GLU A 156 0.83 -19.83 7.41
N ARG A 157 0.03 -20.00 6.35
CA ARG A 157 -0.02 -21.22 5.53
C ARG A 157 1.15 -21.31 4.52
N GLY A 158 1.91 -20.23 4.32
CA GLY A 158 3.08 -20.19 3.46
C GLY A 158 2.89 -19.49 2.12
N THR A 159 1.80 -18.73 1.92
CA THR A 159 1.68 -17.78 0.81
C THR A 159 2.76 -16.71 0.96
N ARG A 160 3.56 -16.52 -0.07
CA ARG A 160 4.72 -15.62 -0.01
C ARG A 160 4.35 -14.15 -0.19
N CYS A 161 3.39 -13.89 -1.05
CA CYS A 161 2.99 -12.54 -1.42
C CYS A 161 1.47 -12.41 -1.30
N VAL A 162 1.01 -11.40 -0.56
CA VAL A 162 -0.42 -11.09 -0.45
C VAL A 162 -0.62 -9.61 -0.68
N THR A 163 -1.36 -9.26 -1.73
CA THR A 163 -1.83 -7.90 -1.98
C THR A 163 -3.25 -7.75 -1.45
N VAL A 164 -3.49 -6.74 -0.62
CA VAL A 164 -4.81 -6.47 -0.05
C VAL A 164 -5.37 -5.20 -0.67
N ASN A 165 -6.43 -5.35 -1.44
CA ASN A 165 -7.17 -4.24 -1.99
C ASN A 165 -8.23 -3.77 -0.99
N LEU A 166 -8.00 -2.65 -0.30
CA LEU A 166 -8.94 -2.12 0.69
C LEU A 166 -10.16 -1.42 0.06
N PHE A 167 -10.30 -1.49 -1.24
CA PHE A 167 -11.52 -1.21 -1.98
C PHE A 167 -11.54 -2.03 -3.27
N ASP A 168 -12.73 -2.30 -3.80
CA ASP A 168 -12.92 -3.11 -5.00
C ASP A 168 -13.40 -2.31 -6.21
N SER A 169 -14.05 -1.18 -5.99
CA SER A 169 -14.56 -0.28 -7.01
C SER A 169 -14.77 1.12 -6.46
N LEU A 170 -14.69 2.15 -7.31
CA LEU A 170 -14.86 3.55 -6.92
C LEU A 170 -16.31 3.99 -6.86
N HIS A 171 -17.22 3.30 -7.55
CA HIS A 171 -18.56 3.80 -7.75
C HIS A 171 -19.52 3.42 -6.60
N GLN A 172 -20.29 4.42 -6.13
CA GLN A 172 -21.41 4.29 -5.20
C GLN A 172 -21.07 3.84 -3.77
N ARG A 173 -19.80 3.88 -3.36
CA ARG A 173 -19.36 3.54 -1.99
C ARG A 173 -18.42 4.61 -1.44
N SER A 174 -18.44 4.79 -0.14
CA SER A 174 -17.37 5.53 0.56
C SER A 174 -16.10 4.68 0.55
N THR A 175 -15.14 5.06 -0.28
CA THR A 175 -13.82 4.46 -0.41
C THR A 175 -12.73 5.47 -0.09
N TRP A 176 -11.46 5.08 -0.23
CA TRP A 176 -10.32 6.00 -0.10
C TRP A 176 -10.28 7.08 -1.17
N ASP A 177 -11.09 6.98 -2.23
CA ASP A 177 -11.24 8.02 -3.25
C ASP A 177 -12.16 9.14 -2.76
N CYS A 178 -11.55 10.19 -2.20
CA CYS A 178 -12.15 11.20 -1.33
C CYS A 178 -12.42 12.53 -2.06
N HIS A 179 -13.08 12.49 -3.22
CA HIS A 179 -13.43 13.74 -3.95
C HIS A 179 -14.62 14.51 -3.36
N GLY A 180 -15.47 13.85 -2.59
CA GLY A 180 -16.76 14.39 -2.19
C GLY A 180 -17.73 14.56 -3.36
N ASP A 181 -17.47 13.92 -4.50
CA ASP A 181 -18.30 13.96 -5.69
C ASP A 181 -19.28 12.77 -5.72
N PRO A 182 -20.59 13.01 -5.66
CA PRO A 182 -21.59 11.92 -5.67
C PRO A 182 -21.51 10.99 -6.88
N ASN A 183 -20.93 11.46 -7.99
CA ASN A 183 -20.85 10.70 -9.23
C ASN A 183 -19.50 9.97 -9.40
N CYS A 184 -18.46 10.43 -8.67
CA CYS A 184 -17.11 9.89 -8.80
C CYS A 184 -16.38 10.08 -7.47
N GLY A 185 -16.25 9.06 -6.65
CA GLY A 185 -15.57 9.13 -5.35
C GLY A 185 -16.33 9.98 -4.31
N PRO A 186 -17.50 9.51 -3.83
CA PRO A 186 -18.38 10.27 -2.95
C PRO A 186 -17.83 10.47 -1.53
N ALA A 187 -16.79 9.74 -1.13
CA ALA A 187 -16.20 9.87 0.18
C ALA A 187 -15.69 11.29 0.44
N THR A 188 -15.79 11.71 1.69
CA THR A 188 -15.33 12.99 2.22
C THR A 188 -14.35 12.79 3.37
N LEU A 189 -13.77 13.86 3.89
CA LEU A 189 -12.98 13.81 5.11
C LEU A 189 -13.80 13.35 6.34
N ASN A 190 -15.12 13.52 6.33
CA ASN A 190 -16.00 12.97 7.37
C ASN A 190 -16.04 11.43 7.33
N ASP A 191 -16.06 10.83 6.14
CA ASP A 191 -15.98 9.37 5.98
C ASP A 191 -14.62 8.84 6.43
N TYR A 192 -13.54 9.58 6.17
CA TYR A 192 -12.21 9.26 6.69
C TYR A 192 -12.22 9.25 8.22
N GLN A 193 -12.80 10.28 8.85
CA GLN A 193 -12.84 10.41 10.30
C GLN A 193 -13.71 9.34 10.97
N SER A 194 -14.90 9.09 10.41
CA SER A 194 -15.91 8.26 11.08
C SER A 194 -15.81 6.78 10.78
N LYS A 195 -15.17 6.39 9.67
CA LYS A 195 -15.16 5.01 9.20
C LYS A 195 -13.81 4.54 8.66
N LEU A 196 -13.32 5.12 7.56
CA LEU A 196 -12.19 4.56 6.84
C LEU A 196 -10.89 4.51 7.65
N CYS A 197 -10.53 5.62 8.31
CA CYS A 197 -9.33 5.65 9.14
C CYS A 197 -9.47 4.81 10.42
N PRO A 198 -10.58 4.84 11.18
CA PRO A 198 -10.77 3.94 12.32
C PRO A 198 -10.74 2.46 11.94
N ASP A 199 -11.38 2.05 10.85
CA ASP A 199 -11.35 0.68 10.36
C ASP A 199 -9.93 0.24 9.98
N PHE A 200 -9.20 1.09 9.27
CA PHE A 200 -7.81 0.86 8.87
C PHE A 200 -6.87 0.81 10.09
N ASP A 201 -6.99 1.78 11.00
CA ASP A 201 -6.17 1.88 12.21
C ASP A 201 -6.28 0.62 13.06
N ARG A 202 -7.52 0.15 13.26
CA ARG A 202 -7.81 -1.08 13.98
C ARG A 202 -7.26 -2.31 13.27
N ALA A 203 -7.56 -2.45 11.99
CA ALA A 203 -7.21 -3.64 11.21
C ALA A 203 -5.70 -3.81 11.06
N LEU A 204 -4.98 -2.73 10.70
CA LEU A 204 -3.52 -2.78 10.55
C LEU A 204 -2.81 -2.95 11.90
N SER A 205 -3.27 -2.27 12.94
CA SER A 205 -2.74 -2.49 14.30
C SER A 205 -2.94 -3.93 14.78
N GLY A 206 -4.13 -4.49 14.50
CA GLY A 206 -4.46 -5.89 14.80
C GLY A 206 -3.54 -6.87 14.08
N LEU A 207 -3.28 -6.62 12.78
CA LEU A 207 -2.36 -7.43 11.98
C LEU A 207 -0.93 -7.42 12.57
N LEU A 208 -0.40 -6.24 12.89
CA LEU A 208 0.97 -6.11 13.42
C LEU A 208 1.12 -6.81 14.78
N ASP A 209 0.12 -6.70 15.64
CA ASP A 209 0.13 -7.36 16.94
C ASP A 209 0.01 -8.89 16.80
N ASP A 210 -0.86 -9.38 15.92
CA ASP A 210 -1.06 -10.82 15.70
C ASP A 210 0.17 -11.47 15.06
N LEU A 211 0.78 -10.82 14.05
CA LEU A 211 2.03 -11.28 13.46
C LEU A 211 3.16 -11.33 14.51
N ALA A 212 3.26 -10.32 15.38
CA ALA A 212 4.26 -10.29 16.45
C ALA A 212 4.01 -11.39 17.49
N GLN A 213 2.77 -11.60 17.93
CA GLN A 213 2.40 -12.64 18.89
C GLN A 213 2.67 -14.04 18.36
N ARG A 214 2.58 -14.24 17.05
CA ARG A 214 2.87 -15.52 16.38
C ARG A 214 4.34 -15.70 16.00
N GLY A 215 5.18 -14.69 16.23
CA GLY A 215 6.59 -14.72 15.81
C GLY A 215 6.78 -14.63 14.29
N LEU A 216 5.79 -14.11 13.57
CA LEU A 216 5.81 -13.99 12.10
C LEU A 216 6.24 -12.60 11.62
N LEU A 217 6.27 -11.59 12.50
CA LEU A 217 6.48 -10.19 12.09
C LEU A 217 7.89 -9.97 11.51
N ASP A 218 8.90 -10.59 12.06
CA ASP A 218 10.28 -10.45 11.59
C ASP A 218 10.52 -11.06 10.21
N ASP A 219 9.68 -12.02 9.83
CA ASP A 219 9.75 -12.72 8.54
C ASP A 219 8.61 -12.29 7.57
N THR A 220 7.89 -11.22 7.92
CA THR A 220 6.81 -10.68 7.10
C THR A 220 6.98 -9.17 6.93
N LEU A 221 7.31 -8.72 5.71
CA LEU A 221 7.30 -7.29 5.39
C LEU A 221 5.86 -6.84 5.13
N VAL A 222 5.39 -5.87 5.89
CA VAL A 222 4.06 -5.27 5.76
C VAL A 222 4.20 -3.86 5.19
N VAL A 223 3.60 -3.62 4.03
CA VAL A 223 3.61 -2.31 3.36
C VAL A 223 2.18 -1.80 3.24
N ALA A 224 1.94 -0.56 3.67
CA ALA A 224 0.65 0.10 3.53
C ALA A 224 0.84 1.46 2.85
N THR A 225 0.24 1.64 1.69
CA THR A 225 0.34 2.86 0.88
C THR A 225 -0.89 3.02 -0.02
N GLY A 226 -1.13 4.23 -0.49
CA GLY A 226 -1.93 4.50 -1.68
C GLY A 226 -1.05 4.57 -2.92
N GLU A 227 -1.67 4.55 -4.08
CA GLU A 227 -1.01 4.66 -5.38
C GLU A 227 -0.60 6.09 -5.74
N PHE A 228 -1.18 7.06 -5.05
CA PHE A 228 -0.83 8.49 -5.02
C PHE A 228 -1.38 9.13 -3.75
N GLY A 229 -1.10 10.41 -3.57
CA GLY A 229 -1.61 11.23 -2.49
C GLY A 229 -2.91 11.95 -2.82
N ARG A 230 -3.23 12.94 -1.98
CA ARG A 230 -4.39 13.81 -2.14
C ARG A 230 -3.95 15.28 -2.13
N THR A 231 -4.66 16.12 -2.86
CA THR A 231 -4.32 17.55 -2.96
C THR A 231 -4.11 18.17 -1.57
N PRO A 232 -3.09 19.04 -1.43
CA PRO A 232 -2.83 19.73 -0.17
C PRO A 232 -4.04 20.53 0.34
N ASN A 233 -4.80 21.15 -0.57
CA ASN A 233 -6.00 21.89 -0.18
C ASN A 233 -7.23 20.98 -0.17
N VAL A 234 -8.04 21.11 0.89
CA VAL A 234 -9.40 20.58 0.95
C VAL A 234 -10.26 21.32 -0.06
N ASN A 235 -11.02 20.59 -0.88
CA ASN A 235 -11.93 21.18 -1.86
C ASN A 235 -13.26 21.62 -1.23
N GLU A 236 -14.11 22.29 -2.00
CA GLU A 236 -15.40 22.83 -1.52
C GLU A 236 -16.42 21.76 -1.08
N ARG A 237 -16.18 20.49 -1.46
CA ARG A 237 -17.01 19.35 -1.10
C ARG A 237 -16.52 18.58 0.12
N LEU A 238 -15.58 19.15 0.89
CA LEU A 238 -14.89 18.49 2.01
C LEU A 238 -14.13 17.23 1.60
N GLY A 239 -13.64 17.18 0.37
CA GLY A 239 -12.81 16.13 -0.17
C GLY A 239 -11.41 16.64 -0.54
N ARG A 240 -10.63 15.77 -1.15
CA ARG A 240 -9.33 16.07 -1.75
C ARG A 240 -9.21 15.27 -3.03
N ASP A 241 -8.67 15.91 -4.07
CA ASP A 241 -8.47 15.29 -5.37
C ASP A 241 -7.15 14.53 -5.45
N HIS A 242 -6.88 13.85 -6.57
CA HIS A 242 -5.64 13.10 -6.78
C HIS A 242 -4.42 14.01 -6.79
N TRP A 243 -3.33 13.57 -6.17
CA TRP A 243 -2.08 14.30 -6.11
C TRP A 243 -0.89 13.34 -6.14
N THR A 244 -0.14 13.37 -7.23
CA THR A 244 0.97 12.44 -7.45
C THR A 244 2.31 12.92 -6.90
N ASP A 245 2.40 14.20 -6.56
CA ASP A 245 3.66 14.84 -6.21
C ASP A 245 4.11 14.56 -4.78
N CYS A 246 3.18 14.19 -3.87
CA CYS A 246 3.58 13.87 -2.50
C CYS A 246 2.55 13.05 -1.72
N TRP A 247 2.96 11.90 -1.15
CA TRP A 247 2.19 11.16 -0.16
C TRP A 247 3.07 10.35 0.79
N SER A 248 2.45 9.60 1.68
CA SER A 248 3.17 8.79 2.67
C SER A 248 2.88 7.31 2.51
N ALA A 249 3.89 6.48 2.76
CA ALA A 249 3.76 5.05 2.93
C ALA A 249 4.26 4.63 4.32
N VAL A 250 3.80 3.48 4.79
CA VAL A 250 4.24 2.87 6.04
C VAL A 250 4.75 1.47 5.75
N VAL A 251 5.91 1.14 6.33
CA VAL A 251 6.51 -0.19 6.26
C VAL A 251 6.71 -0.71 7.68
N ALA A 252 6.40 -1.99 7.91
CA ALA A 252 6.56 -2.63 9.21
C ALA A 252 6.99 -4.08 9.03
N GLY A 253 7.47 -4.71 10.10
CA GLY A 253 7.96 -6.08 10.05
C GLY A 253 9.23 -6.22 9.21
N GLY A 254 9.57 -7.45 8.81
CA GLY A 254 10.76 -7.67 7.97
C GLY A 254 12.05 -7.14 8.57
N ARG A 255 12.10 -6.94 9.89
CA ARG A 255 13.22 -6.35 10.64
C ARG A 255 13.56 -4.92 10.22
N VAL A 256 12.61 -4.17 9.70
CA VAL A 256 12.82 -2.74 9.41
C VAL A 256 13.08 -1.96 10.70
N SER A 257 13.88 -0.90 10.61
CA SER A 257 14.19 -0.02 11.73
C SER A 257 12.95 0.78 12.14
N GLY A 258 12.29 0.34 13.20
CA GLY A 258 11.07 0.97 13.69
C GLY A 258 11.32 2.36 14.29
N GLY A 259 10.39 3.29 14.05
CA GLY A 259 10.53 4.70 14.40
C GLY A 259 11.28 5.53 13.36
N ASN A 260 11.81 4.89 12.31
CA ASN A 260 12.52 5.58 11.23
C ASN A 260 11.55 6.41 10.37
N VAL A 261 12.01 7.59 9.93
CA VAL A 261 11.26 8.47 9.02
C VAL A 261 12.14 8.82 7.84
N ILE A 262 11.72 8.38 6.66
CA ILE A 262 12.43 8.60 5.39
C ILE A 262 11.77 9.76 4.66
N GLY A 263 12.57 10.76 4.30
CA GLY A 263 12.19 11.92 3.55
C GLY A 263 11.29 12.92 4.27
N ALA A 264 11.07 14.03 3.63
CA ALA A 264 10.23 15.12 4.12
C ALA A 264 9.51 15.81 2.97
N SER A 265 8.30 16.33 3.25
CA SER A 265 7.58 17.22 2.35
C SER A 265 7.70 18.68 2.80
N ASP A 266 7.45 19.60 1.89
CA ASP A 266 7.37 21.04 2.16
C ASP A 266 6.33 21.39 3.23
N SER A 267 6.22 22.67 3.59
CA SER A 267 5.31 23.14 4.65
C SER A 267 3.82 22.90 4.36
N THR A 268 3.48 22.70 3.10
CA THR A 268 2.09 22.46 2.63
C THR A 268 1.81 21.01 2.24
N ALA A 269 2.79 20.11 2.32
CA ALA A 269 2.72 18.74 1.84
C ALA A 269 2.44 18.64 0.32
N SER A 270 2.93 19.61 -0.45
CA SER A 270 2.74 19.68 -1.89
C SER A 270 3.76 18.87 -2.66
N MET A 271 5.00 18.83 -2.19
CA MET A 271 6.10 18.12 -2.84
C MET A 271 7.15 17.65 -1.83
N PRO A 272 7.95 16.64 -2.16
CA PRO A 272 9.14 16.28 -1.40
C PRO A 272 10.17 17.40 -1.42
N ILE A 273 10.81 17.66 -0.28
CA ILE A 273 11.97 18.55 -0.16
C ILE A 273 13.23 17.81 0.30
N ASP A 274 13.05 16.55 0.71
CA ASP A 274 14.12 15.67 1.13
C ASP A 274 13.79 14.25 0.70
N ARG A 275 14.77 13.53 0.16
CA ARG A 275 14.71 12.12 -0.24
C ARG A 275 13.37 11.74 -0.94
N PRO A 276 13.08 12.25 -2.14
CA PRO A 276 11.93 11.78 -2.91
C PRO A 276 12.03 10.27 -3.17
N VAL A 277 10.90 9.56 -3.03
CA VAL A 277 10.82 8.10 -3.18
C VAL A 277 9.80 7.76 -4.27
N ASP A 278 10.27 7.06 -5.30
CA ASP A 278 9.45 6.54 -6.38
C ASP A 278 8.76 5.22 -5.98
N PRO A 279 7.50 4.94 -6.42
CA PRO A 279 6.86 3.64 -6.20
C PRO A 279 7.69 2.44 -6.64
N GLY A 280 8.49 2.58 -7.70
CA GLY A 280 9.40 1.53 -8.17
C GLY A 280 10.50 1.19 -7.16
N GLU A 281 10.97 2.13 -6.34
CA GLU A 281 11.90 1.84 -5.25
C GLU A 281 11.25 0.93 -4.19
N LEU A 282 9.98 1.19 -3.86
CA LEU A 282 9.23 0.36 -2.93
C LEU A 282 9.00 -1.05 -3.51
N THR A 283 8.65 -1.14 -4.81
CA THR A 283 8.51 -2.41 -5.51
C THR A 283 9.83 -3.19 -5.56
N ALA A 284 10.95 -2.53 -5.89
CA ALA A 284 12.28 -3.13 -5.86
C ALA A 284 12.63 -3.66 -4.45
N THR A 285 12.26 -2.91 -3.43
CA THR A 285 12.46 -3.29 -2.02
C THR A 285 11.67 -4.56 -1.65
N MET A 286 10.39 -4.64 -2.03
CA MET A 286 9.56 -5.82 -1.79
C MET A 286 10.10 -7.05 -2.51
N LEU A 287 10.55 -6.92 -3.75
CA LEU A 287 11.16 -8.00 -4.53
C LEU A 287 12.45 -8.49 -3.88
N ASP A 288 13.37 -7.59 -3.54
CA ASP A 288 14.63 -7.93 -2.87
C ASP A 288 14.39 -8.63 -1.52
N TRP A 289 13.45 -8.10 -0.71
CA TRP A 289 13.04 -8.72 0.54
C TRP A 289 12.56 -10.16 0.35
N CYS A 290 11.79 -10.42 -0.71
CA CYS A 290 11.33 -11.76 -1.06
C CYS A 290 12.43 -12.65 -1.67
N GLY A 291 13.66 -12.15 -1.80
CA GLY A 291 14.80 -12.90 -2.31
C GLY A 291 14.91 -12.93 -3.83
N ALA A 292 14.15 -12.08 -4.54
CA ALA A 292 14.32 -11.92 -5.98
C ALA A 292 15.57 -11.09 -6.27
N ASN A 293 16.40 -11.55 -7.21
CA ASN A 293 17.55 -10.76 -7.67
C ASN A 293 17.09 -9.70 -8.67
N VAL A 294 16.71 -8.54 -8.17
CA VAL A 294 16.11 -7.44 -8.95
C VAL A 294 17.04 -6.96 -10.06
N GLU A 295 18.35 -6.91 -9.80
CA GLU A 295 19.36 -6.44 -10.77
C GLU A 295 19.50 -7.36 -11.99
N SER A 296 19.20 -8.65 -11.83
CA SER A 296 19.26 -9.63 -12.93
C SER A 296 17.96 -9.72 -13.73
N LEU A 297 16.89 -9.04 -13.29
CA LEU A 297 15.60 -9.10 -13.98
C LEU A 297 15.57 -8.09 -15.13
N SER A 298 15.49 -8.60 -16.34
CA SER A 298 15.39 -7.79 -17.56
C SER A 298 14.31 -8.30 -18.49
N VAL A 299 13.89 -7.44 -19.40
CA VAL A 299 12.97 -7.73 -20.49
C VAL A 299 13.50 -7.09 -21.78
N THR A 300 13.47 -7.83 -22.87
CA THR A 300 13.86 -7.30 -24.18
C THR A 300 12.65 -6.70 -24.90
N ILE A 301 12.69 -5.40 -25.15
CA ILE A 301 11.67 -4.66 -25.91
C ILE A 301 12.36 -4.01 -27.11
N ASP A 302 11.88 -4.24 -28.32
CA ASP A 302 12.44 -3.67 -29.56
C ASP A 302 13.97 -3.85 -29.68
N LYS A 303 14.45 -5.04 -29.33
CA LYS A 303 15.89 -5.41 -29.32
C LYS A 303 16.73 -4.67 -28.26
N THR A 304 16.11 -4.01 -27.30
CA THR A 304 16.79 -3.35 -26.18
C THR A 304 16.45 -4.08 -24.90
N ASP A 305 17.46 -4.48 -24.15
CA ASP A 305 17.30 -5.05 -22.81
C ASP A 305 17.09 -3.93 -21.81
N LEU A 306 15.96 -3.98 -21.13
CA LEU A 306 15.57 -3.02 -20.09
C LEU A 306 15.46 -3.76 -18.75
N PRO A 307 15.88 -3.14 -17.63
CA PRO A 307 15.63 -3.72 -16.32
C PRO A 307 14.12 -3.87 -16.10
N LEU A 308 13.71 -4.95 -15.45
CA LEU A 308 12.30 -5.16 -15.12
C LEU A 308 11.79 -4.05 -14.20
N ILE A 309 12.59 -3.69 -13.19
CA ILE A 309 12.36 -2.54 -12.29
C ILE A 309 13.53 -1.56 -12.48
N PRO A 310 13.28 -0.32 -12.90
CA PRO A 310 14.36 0.64 -13.16
C PRO A 310 14.88 1.36 -11.91
N CYS A 311 14.38 1.02 -10.73
CA CYS A 311 14.67 1.69 -9.45
C CYS A 311 15.56 0.85 -8.55
N GLN A 312 16.32 1.52 -7.68
CA GLN A 312 17.07 0.89 -6.59
C GLN A 312 16.14 0.64 -5.39
N LYS A 313 16.49 -0.35 -4.56
CA LYS A 313 15.75 -0.62 -3.30
C LYS A 313 16.04 0.42 -2.23
N LEU A 314 15.10 0.59 -1.30
CA LEU A 314 15.20 1.47 -0.13
C LEU A 314 16.05 0.80 0.97
N THR A 315 17.35 1.07 1.00
CA THR A 315 18.24 0.52 2.03
C THR A 315 18.05 1.17 3.39
N GLU A 316 17.55 2.40 3.42
CA GLU A 316 17.27 3.21 4.61
C GLU A 316 16.25 2.58 5.55
N LEU A 317 15.43 1.64 5.08
CA LEU A 317 14.48 0.91 5.92
C LEU A 317 15.15 0.06 7.01
N TRP A 318 16.41 -0.31 6.83
CA TRP A 318 17.18 -1.15 7.75
C TRP A 318 18.39 -0.45 8.38
N SER A 319 18.47 0.87 8.25
CA SER A 319 19.56 1.69 8.81
C SER A 319 19.23 2.29 10.17
#